data_2148e90c015801e22e7be11c86feee8a
#
_entry.id   2148e90c015801e22e7be11c86feee8a
#
_cell.length_a   1.000
_cell.length_b   1.000
_cell.length_c   1.000
_cell.angle_alpha   90.00
_cell.angle_beta   90.00
_cell.angle_gamma   90.00
#
_symmetry.space_group_name_H-M   'P 1'
#
loop_
_entity.id
_entity.type
_entity.pdbx_description
1 polymer ?
#
loop_
_entity_poly.entity_id
_entity_poly.type
_entity_poly.pdbx_seq_one_letter_code
_entity_poly.pdbx_strand_id
1 'polypeptide(L)'
;LPGKLARGEELPLVVLCHGFTGSRSGDGHFAPLAADLAARGIATVRLDFPGCGDSTEPFTAYTLSNMTDDVESAITYMQQTYGTGRTALVGHSMGGRLASLYPQRRGGITALALWSPANGAGLRGMEFLNIDDFSAVEALAAEAEAGGSISTWGVDVSGTLFTEMRASDPNAALRESALPTLLTYTGHES
;
A
#
# COMPACT_ATOMS: atom_id res chain seq x y z
N LEU A 1 24.51 4.83 0.00
CA LEU A 1 23.93 6.00 0.69
C LEU A 1 24.87 7.17 0.50
N PRO A 2 24.43 8.32 -0.01
CA PRO A 2 25.28 9.49 -0.11
C PRO A 2 25.38 10.19 1.25
N GLY A 3 26.60 10.31 1.75
CA GLY A 3 26.94 11.15 2.88
C GLY A 3 26.96 10.42 4.24
N LYS A 4 27.98 10.73 5.05
CA LYS A 4 27.97 10.38 6.48
C LYS A 4 26.95 11.29 7.16
N LEU A 5 25.91 10.68 7.75
CA LEU A 5 25.05 11.38 8.71
C LEU A 5 25.89 11.99 9.83
N ALA A 6 25.56 13.19 10.25
CA ALA A 6 26.07 13.73 11.48
C ALA A 6 25.69 12.81 12.65
N ARG A 7 26.52 12.76 13.71
CA ARG A 7 26.25 11.90 14.88
C ARG A 7 24.92 12.30 15.50
N GLY A 8 23.91 11.39 15.45
CA GLY A 8 22.58 11.59 16.02
C GLY A 8 21.52 12.05 15.02
N GLU A 9 21.83 12.21 13.73
CA GLU A 9 20.82 12.44 12.69
C GLU A 9 20.29 11.09 12.20
N GLU A 10 18.95 10.96 12.20
CA GLU A 10 18.22 9.83 11.64
C GLU A 10 17.88 10.12 10.19
N LEU A 11 18.07 9.13 9.31
CA LEU A 11 17.63 9.23 7.91
C LEU A 11 16.10 9.23 7.81
N PRO A 12 15.48 10.19 7.12
CA PRO A 12 14.07 10.04 6.76
C PRO A 12 13.87 8.78 5.92
N LEU A 13 12.76 8.09 6.13
CA LEU A 13 12.39 6.88 5.41
C LEU A 13 11.12 7.10 4.59
N VAL A 14 11.10 6.58 3.38
CA VAL A 14 9.89 6.44 2.56
C VAL A 14 9.69 4.97 2.23
N VAL A 15 8.51 4.43 2.58
CA VAL A 15 8.07 3.09 2.17
C VAL A 15 7.18 3.22 0.95
N LEU A 16 7.49 2.47 -0.12
CA LEU A 16 6.76 2.49 -1.38
C LEU A 16 5.89 1.23 -1.49
N CYS A 17 4.56 1.43 -1.51
CA CYS A 17 3.54 0.37 -1.50
C CYS A 17 2.86 0.30 -2.87
N HIS A 18 3.00 -0.84 -3.56
CA HIS A 18 2.43 -1.06 -4.89
C HIS A 18 0.93 -1.42 -4.86
N GLY A 19 0.28 -1.40 -6.02
CA GLY A 19 -1.11 -1.75 -6.19
C GLY A 19 -1.37 -3.25 -6.28
N PHE A 20 -2.64 -3.61 -6.49
CA PHE A 20 -3.09 -5.00 -6.66
C PHE A 20 -2.33 -5.67 -7.80
N THR A 21 -1.83 -6.89 -7.59
CA THR A 21 -0.98 -7.65 -8.54
C THR A 21 0.29 -6.94 -9.03
N GLY A 22 0.66 -5.82 -8.42
CA GLY A 22 1.87 -5.07 -8.79
C GLY A 22 3.16 -5.70 -8.24
N SER A 23 4.21 -4.90 -8.13
CA SER A 23 5.48 -5.31 -7.52
C SER A 23 6.24 -4.10 -6.99
N ARG A 24 7.36 -4.33 -6.31
CA ARG A 24 8.30 -3.28 -5.88
C ARG A 24 8.84 -2.40 -7.01
N SER A 25 8.59 -2.75 -8.27
CA SER A 25 8.93 -1.90 -9.41
C SER A 25 7.97 -0.71 -9.55
N GLY A 26 6.70 -0.86 -9.07
CA GLY A 26 5.65 0.14 -9.22
C GLY A 26 5.46 0.53 -10.68
N ASP A 27 5.34 -0.47 -11.56
CA ASP A 27 5.25 -0.30 -13.02
C ASP A 27 6.41 0.54 -13.61
N GLY A 28 7.59 0.38 -13.01
CA GLY A 28 8.81 1.10 -13.41
C GLY A 28 8.98 2.48 -12.76
N HIS A 29 8.01 2.98 -12.01
CA HIS A 29 8.05 4.33 -11.40
C HIS A 29 8.77 4.39 -10.05
N PHE A 30 8.76 3.29 -9.27
CA PHE A 30 9.34 3.31 -7.93
C PHE A 30 10.87 3.35 -7.91
N ALA A 31 11.55 2.77 -8.91
CA ALA A 31 13.00 2.80 -8.94
C ALA A 31 13.56 4.20 -9.23
N PRO A 32 13.06 4.96 -10.23
CA PRO A 32 13.45 6.35 -10.43
C PRO A 32 13.14 7.23 -9.22
N LEU A 33 11.93 7.11 -8.63
CA LEU A 33 11.57 7.85 -7.42
C LEU A 33 12.53 7.57 -6.27
N ALA A 34 12.87 6.29 -6.04
CA ALA A 34 13.82 5.91 -4.99
C ALA A 34 15.21 6.52 -5.21
N ALA A 35 15.67 6.59 -6.48
CA ALA A 35 16.93 7.25 -6.83
C ALA A 35 16.88 8.77 -6.54
N ASP A 36 15.79 9.44 -6.91
CA ASP A 36 15.60 10.86 -6.64
C ASP A 36 15.51 11.19 -5.16
N LEU A 37 14.85 10.35 -4.38
CA LEU A 37 14.78 10.47 -2.92
C LEU A 37 16.16 10.24 -2.28
N ALA A 38 16.89 9.22 -2.74
CA ALA A 38 18.23 8.94 -2.26
C ALA A 38 19.20 10.10 -2.53
N ALA A 39 19.09 10.76 -3.69
CA ALA A 39 19.88 11.97 -4.01
C ALA A 39 19.61 13.14 -3.04
N ARG A 40 18.46 13.13 -2.36
CA ARG A 40 18.05 14.11 -1.33
C ARG A 40 18.32 13.64 0.11
N GLY A 41 19.02 12.52 0.29
CA GLY A 41 19.32 11.97 1.61
C GLY A 41 18.14 11.28 2.28
N ILE A 42 17.16 10.82 1.53
CA ILE A 42 15.98 10.10 2.02
C ILE A 42 16.14 8.62 1.71
N ALA A 43 16.12 7.76 2.73
CA ALA A 43 16.13 6.32 2.56
C ALA A 43 14.79 5.83 1.99
N THR A 44 14.82 4.78 1.18
CA THR A 44 13.60 4.16 0.66
C THR A 44 13.64 2.65 0.84
N VAL A 45 12.47 2.07 1.08
CA VAL A 45 12.24 0.63 0.97
C VAL A 45 11.04 0.39 0.06
N ARG A 46 11.14 -0.65 -0.78
CA ARG A 46 10.12 -1.07 -1.74
C ARG A 46 9.81 -2.53 -1.47
N LEU A 47 8.54 -2.84 -1.28
CA LEU A 47 8.07 -4.18 -0.91
C LEU A 47 7.51 -4.89 -2.12
N ASP A 48 7.59 -6.23 -2.10
CA ASP A 48 6.73 -7.12 -2.86
C ASP A 48 5.76 -7.76 -1.86
N PHE A 49 4.49 -7.39 -1.90
CA PHE A 49 3.46 -7.95 -1.04
C PHE A 49 3.19 -9.42 -1.38
N PRO A 50 2.49 -10.19 -0.50
CA PRO A 50 2.22 -11.60 -0.72
C PRO A 50 1.69 -11.91 -2.13
N GLY A 51 2.28 -12.91 -2.79
CA GLY A 51 1.94 -13.33 -4.14
C GLY A 51 2.33 -12.37 -5.26
N CYS A 52 3.11 -11.32 -4.97
CA CYS A 52 3.54 -10.31 -5.92
C CYS A 52 5.06 -10.30 -6.09
N GLY A 53 5.54 -9.92 -7.29
CA GLY A 53 6.97 -9.79 -7.55
C GLY A 53 7.76 -11.05 -7.25
N ASP A 54 8.77 -10.96 -6.37
CA ASP A 54 9.59 -12.08 -5.91
C ASP A 54 9.12 -12.67 -4.56
N SER A 55 7.94 -12.25 -4.04
CA SER A 55 7.37 -12.85 -2.84
C SER A 55 7.07 -14.32 -3.05
N THR A 56 7.46 -15.17 -2.09
CA THR A 56 7.19 -16.62 -2.12
C THR A 56 5.87 -17.01 -1.47
N GLU A 57 5.18 -16.05 -0.88
CA GLU A 57 3.87 -16.27 -0.28
C GLU A 57 2.77 -16.37 -1.35
N PRO A 58 1.70 -17.14 -1.11
CA PRO A 58 0.58 -17.22 -2.05
C PRO A 58 -0.19 -15.90 -2.07
N PHE A 59 -0.85 -15.57 -3.20
CA PHE A 59 -1.65 -14.35 -3.31
C PHE A 59 -2.87 -14.36 -2.38
N THR A 60 -3.33 -15.52 -1.90
CA THR A 60 -4.35 -15.60 -0.85
C THR A 60 -3.94 -14.95 0.46
N ALA A 61 -2.63 -14.73 0.69
CA ALA A 61 -2.11 -13.95 1.81
C ALA A 61 -2.09 -12.42 1.55
N TYR A 62 -2.46 -11.95 0.35
CA TYR A 62 -2.60 -10.54 0.02
C TYR A 62 -3.84 -9.97 0.69
N THR A 63 -3.72 -9.56 1.94
CA THR A 63 -4.78 -8.98 2.78
C THR A 63 -4.33 -7.65 3.35
N LEU A 64 -5.26 -6.77 3.73
CA LEU A 64 -4.88 -5.48 4.32
C LEU A 64 -4.13 -5.65 5.64
N SER A 65 -4.44 -6.70 6.40
CA SER A 65 -3.73 -7.01 7.65
C SER A 65 -2.28 -7.43 7.36
N ASN A 66 -2.06 -8.43 6.51
CA ASN A 66 -0.71 -8.90 6.20
C ASN A 66 0.15 -7.81 5.57
N MET A 67 -0.40 -7.06 4.60
CA MET A 67 0.33 -5.92 4.02
C MET A 67 0.67 -4.84 5.05
N THR A 68 -0.19 -4.63 6.07
CA THR A 68 0.11 -3.71 7.18
C THR A 68 1.29 -4.22 8.01
N ASP A 69 1.33 -5.51 8.30
CA ASP A 69 2.42 -6.15 9.06
C ASP A 69 3.74 -6.16 8.27
N ASP A 70 3.68 -6.33 6.94
CA ASP A 70 4.83 -6.23 6.05
C ASP A 70 5.45 -4.82 6.07
N VAL A 71 4.60 -3.79 6.00
CA VAL A 71 5.06 -2.39 6.10
C VAL A 71 5.69 -2.13 7.46
N GLU A 72 5.08 -2.57 8.55
CA GLU A 72 5.64 -2.43 9.91
C GLU A 72 6.99 -3.15 10.05
N SER A 73 7.08 -4.37 9.52
CA SER A 73 8.31 -5.15 9.52
C SER A 73 9.43 -4.46 8.73
N ALA A 74 9.11 -3.91 7.56
CA ALA A 74 10.05 -3.17 6.74
C ALA A 74 10.53 -1.89 7.44
N ILE A 75 9.63 -1.12 8.08
CA ILE A 75 10.00 0.07 8.86
C ILE A 75 10.94 -0.33 10.00
N THR A 76 10.57 -1.35 10.76
CA THR A 76 11.38 -1.85 11.88
C THR A 76 12.77 -2.29 11.41
N TYR A 77 12.85 -3.03 10.33
CA TYR A 77 14.12 -3.44 9.73
C TYR A 77 14.99 -2.25 9.34
N MET A 78 14.40 -1.25 8.68
CA MET A 78 15.13 -0.05 8.26
C MET A 78 15.62 0.78 9.44
N GLN A 79 14.80 0.90 10.48
CA GLN A 79 15.20 1.58 11.72
C GLN A 79 16.37 0.88 12.42
N GLN A 80 16.28 -0.43 12.61
CA GLN A 80 17.29 -1.21 13.33
C GLN A 80 18.60 -1.34 12.55
N THR A 81 18.51 -1.48 11.21
CA THR A 81 19.69 -1.77 10.38
C THR A 81 20.38 -0.51 9.88
N TYR A 82 19.60 0.54 9.58
CA TYR A 82 20.13 1.76 8.93
C TYR A 82 19.92 3.04 9.74
N GLY A 83 19.31 2.96 10.92
CA GLY A 83 19.09 4.13 11.80
C GLY A 83 18.13 5.14 11.17
N THR A 84 17.10 4.66 10.45
CA THR A 84 16.06 5.56 9.91
C THR A 84 15.12 6.01 11.01
N GLY A 85 14.58 7.23 10.89
CA GLY A 85 13.66 7.83 11.85
C GLY A 85 12.29 8.12 11.25
N ARG A 86 11.99 9.43 11.02
CA ARG A 86 10.70 9.86 10.48
C ARG A 86 10.34 9.10 9.20
N THR A 87 9.15 8.49 9.19
CA THR A 87 8.71 7.63 8.10
C THR A 87 7.50 8.23 7.38
N ALA A 88 7.52 8.20 6.05
CA ALA A 88 6.38 8.49 5.20
C ALA A 88 6.01 7.27 4.35
N LEU A 89 4.74 7.17 3.95
CA LEU A 89 4.27 6.15 3.02
C LEU A 89 3.93 6.78 1.68
N VAL A 90 4.35 6.12 0.61
CA VAL A 90 3.87 6.37 -0.76
C VAL A 90 3.10 5.14 -1.20
N GLY A 91 1.85 5.31 -1.59
CA GLY A 91 1.02 4.19 -2.01
C GLY A 91 0.33 4.45 -3.35
N HIS A 92 0.39 3.45 -4.24
CA HIS A 92 -0.33 3.45 -5.51
C HIS A 92 -1.52 2.50 -5.44
N SER A 93 -2.70 2.93 -5.90
CA SER A 93 -3.90 2.09 -5.99
C SER A 93 -4.22 1.38 -4.66
N MET A 94 -4.17 0.05 -4.57
CA MET A 94 -4.37 -0.73 -3.34
C MET A 94 -3.31 -0.40 -2.27
N GLY A 95 -2.05 -0.15 -2.64
CA GLY A 95 -1.03 0.36 -1.73
C GLY A 95 -1.37 1.75 -1.19
N GLY A 96 -2.08 2.57 -1.97
CA GLY A 96 -2.62 3.85 -1.53
C GLY A 96 -3.73 3.68 -0.48
N ARG A 97 -4.62 2.69 -0.66
CA ARG A 97 -5.60 2.32 0.36
C ARG A 97 -4.93 1.90 1.66
N LEU A 98 -3.95 0.99 1.56
CA LEU A 98 -3.16 0.55 2.70
C LEU A 98 -2.53 1.74 3.44
N ALA A 99 -1.84 2.63 2.70
CA ALA A 99 -1.19 3.81 3.26
C ALA A 99 -2.19 4.74 3.96
N SER A 100 -3.42 4.88 3.43
CA SER A 100 -4.48 5.70 4.03
C SER A 100 -4.99 5.13 5.37
N LEU A 101 -5.01 3.81 5.50
CA LEU A 101 -5.49 3.11 6.71
C LEU A 101 -4.39 2.90 7.75
N TYR A 102 -3.13 2.89 7.34
CA TYR A 102 -1.98 2.53 8.18
C TYR A 102 -1.86 3.40 9.45
N PRO A 103 -2.01 4.75 9.40
CA PRO A 103 -1.88 5.60 10.57
C PRO A 103 -2.84 5.25 11.71
N GLN A 104 -4.07 4.87 11.39
CA GLN A 104 -5.05 4.43 12.40
C GLN A 104 -4.72 3.06 12.97
N ARG A 105 -4.12 2.17 12.16
CA ARG A 105 -3.81 0.79 12.55
C ARG A 105 -2.53 0.69 13.41
N ARG A 106 -1.51 1.47 13.07
CA ARG A 106 -0.16 1.36 13.67
C ARG A 106 0.43 2.68 14.16
N GLY A 107 0.03 3.81 13.58
CA GLY A 107 0.66 5.11 13.89
C GLY A 107 2.09 5.22 13.33
N GLY A 108 2.88 6.13 13.90
CA GLY A 108 4.31 6.26 13.60
C GLY A 108 4.67 6.87 12.24
N ILE A 109 3.68 7.26 11.43
CA ILE A 109 3.87 7.87 10.11
C ILE A 109 3.77 9.38 10.21
N THR A 110 4.57 10.10 9.44
CA THR A 110 4.66 11.57 9.46
C THR A 110 4.09 12.25 8.23
N ALA A 111 3.94 11.54 7.11
CA ALA A 111 3.34 12.06 5.87
C ALA A 111 2.88 10.92 4.96
N LEU A 112 1.97 11.24 4.04
CA LEU A 112 1.43 10.34 3.02
C LEU A 112 1.58 10.95 1.63
N ALA A 113 1.86 10.10 0.62
CA ALA A 113 1.68 10.45 -0.78
C ALA A 113 0.89 9.32 -1.47
N LEU A 114 -0.27 9.66 -1.99
CA LEU A 114 -1.26 8.71 -2.49
C LEU A 114 -1.45 8.93 -4.00
N TRP A 115 -1.14 7.90 -4.80
CA TRP A 115 -1.26 7.92 -6.26
C TRP A 115 -2.46 7.09 -6.67
N SER A 116 -3.51 7.74 -7.17
CA SER A 116 -4.76 7.08 -7.56
C SER A 116 -5.18 5.98 -6.57
N PRO A 117 -5.31 6.30 -5.26
CA PRO A 117 -5.56 5.30 -4.24
C PRO A 117 -6.93 4.65 -4.42
N ALA A 118 -7.04 3.34 -4.16
CA ALA A 118 -8.29 2.58 -4.19
C ALA A 118 -9.17 2.88 -2.96
N ASN A 119 -9.50 4.16 -2.75
CA ASN A 119 -10.10 4.70 -1.52
C ASN A 119 -11.63 4.71 -1.50
N GLY A 120 -12.31 4.06 -2.45
CA GLY A 120 -13.75 3.83 -2.35
C GLY A 120 -14.11 3.14 -1.03
N ALA A 121 -15.17 3.59 -0.33
CA ALA A 121 -15.61 2.98 0.92
C ALA A 121 -16.02 1.52 0.71
N GLY A 122 -15.59 0.64 1.60
CA GLY A 122 -15.86 -0.80 1.51
C GLY A 122 -15.36 -1.39 0.19
N LEU A 123 -16.17 -2.24 -0.44
CA LEU A 123 -15.87 -2.89 -1.70
C LEU A 123 -15.78 -1.93 -2.90
N ARG A 124 -16.21 -0.67 -2.76
CA ARG A 124 -16.00 0.35 -3.80
C ARG A 124 -14.52 0.55 -4.14
N GLY A 125 -13.62 0.27 -3.21
CA GLY A 125 -12.19 0.24 -3.48
C GLY A 125 -11.72 -0.90 -4.40
N MET A 126 -12.60 -1.82 -4.76
CA MET A 126 -12.33 -2.95 -5.65
C MET A 126 -13.11 -2.88 -6.98
N GLU A 127 -13.71 -1.74 -7.31
CA GLU A 127 -14.42 -1.53 -8.59
C GLU A 127 -13.56 -1.86 -9.83
N PHE A 128 -12.24 -1.78 -9.70
CA PHE A 128 -11.32 -2.15 -10.77
C PHE A 128 -11.42 -3.64 -11.18
N LEU A 129 -11.96 -4.52 -10.32
CA LEU A 129 -12.20 -5.93 -10.68
C LEU A 129 -13.28 -6.08 -11.73
N ASN A 130 -14.29 -5.20 -11.72
CA ASN A 130 -15.28 -5.07 -12.79
C ASN A 130 -15.83 -3.63 -12.77
N ILE A 131 -15.28 -2.78 -13.63
CA ILE A 131 -15.60 -1.34 -13.66
C ILE A 131 -17.04 -1.06 -14.15
N ASP A 132 -17.59 -1.94 -14.96
CA ASP A 132 -18.91 -1.74 -15.58
C ASP A 132 -20.06 -2.29 -14.72
N ASP A 133 -19.76 -3.22 -13.81
CA ASP A 133 -20.78 -3.88 -12.98
C ASP A 133 -20.31 -4.14 -11.57
N PHE A 134 -20.63 -3.22 -10.66
CA PHE A 134 -20.27 -3.38 -9.24
C PHE A 134 -21.01 -4.57 -8.57
N SER A 135 -22.16 -4.98 -9.07
CA SER A 135 -22.86 -6.17 -8.53
C SER A 135 -22.07 -7.46 -8.75
N ALA A 136 -21.28 -7.51 -9.83
CA ALA A 136 -20.36 -8.62 -10.06
C ALA A 136 -19.21 -8.64 -9.03
N VAL A 137 -18.73 -7.48 -8.61
CA VAL A 137 -17.72 -7.39 -7.53
C VAL A 137 -18.28 -7.89 -6.20
N GLU A 138 -19.54 -7.53 -5.90
CA GLU A 138 -20.21 -8.03 -4.68
C GLU A 138 -20.45 -9.55 -4.73
N ALA A 139 -20.81 -10.09 -5.90
CA ALA A 139 -20.96 -11.53 -6.08
C ALA A 139 -19.64 -12.28 -5.91
N LEU A 140 -18.55 -11.79 -6.52
CA LEU A 140 -17.20 -12.32 -6.33
C LEU A 140 -16.78 -12.32 -4.86
N ALA A 141 -17.04 -11.21 -4.16
CA ALA A 141 -16.73 -11.09 -2.74
C ALA A 141 -17.51 -12.12 -1.91
N ALA A 142 -18.81 -12.26 -2.15
CA ALA A 142 -19.64 -13.21 -1.41
C ALA A 142 -19.21 -14.67 -1.67
N GLU A 143 -18.83 -15.01 -2.89
CA GLU A 143 -18.32 -16.33 -3.25
C GLU A 143 -16.97 -16.60 -2.54
N ALA A 144 -16.04 -15.65 -2.57
CA ALA A 144 -14.74 -15.77 -1.90
C ALA A 144 -14.89 -15.89 -0.37
N GLU A 145 -15.77 -15.08 0.22
CA GLU A 145 -16.05 -15.09 1.66
C GLU A 145 -16.65 -16.43 2.10
N ALA A 146 -17.49 -17.06 1.27
CA ALA A 146 -18.10 -18.37 1.55
C ALA A 146 -17.15 -19.54 1.27
N GLY A 147 -16.33 -19.45 0.21
CA GLY A 147 -15.44 -20.54 -0.25
C GLY A 147 -13.98 -20.41 0.21
N GLY A 148 -13.62 -19.32 0.90
CA GLY A 148 -12.27 -19.03 1.37
C GLY A 148 -11.42 -18.26 0.36
N SER A 149 -11.59 -18.47 -0.93
CA SER A 149 -10.93 -17.72 -2.01
C SER A 149 -11.69 -17.86 -3.33
N ILE A 150 -11.37 -16.96 -4.28
CA ILE A 150 -11.87 -17.00 -5.65
C ILE A 150 -10.75 -16.67 -6.63
N SER A 151 -10.71 -17.38 -7.77
CA SER A 151 -9.77 -17.08 -8.84
C SER A 151 -10.30 -15.94 -9.73
N THR A 152 -9.58 -14.84 -9.75
CA THR A 152 -9.88 -13.68 -10.60
C THR A 152 -8.60 -12.93 -10.95
N TRP A 153 -8.54 -12.29 -12.12
CA TRP A 153 -7.33 -11.58 -12.59
C TRP A 153 -6.04 -12.45 -12.59
N GLY A 154 -6.20 -13.77 -12.75
CA GLY A 154 -5.08 -14.70 -12.80
C GLY A 154 -4.45 -15.03 -11.43
N VAL A 155 -5.10 -14.64 -10.35
CA VAL A 155 -4.67 -14.90 -8.96
C VAL A 155 -5.83 -15.42 -8.11
N ASP A 156 -5.50 -16.12 -7.01
CA ASP A 156 -6.49 -16.57 -6.03
C ASP A 156 -6.61 -15.53 -4.92
N VAL A 157 -7.73 -14.80 -4.91
CA VAL A 157 -8.02 -13.74 -3.94
C VAL A 157 -8.75 -14.31 -2.74
N SER A 158 -8.23 -14.09 -1.54
CA SER A 158 -8.83 -14.56 -0.30
C SER A 158 -10.15 -13.82 0.03
N GLY A 159 -11.13 -14.55 0.55
CA GLY A 159 -12.33 -13.96 1.16
C GLY A 159 -12.00 -13.00 2.30
N THR A 160 -10.89 -13.21 3.00
CA THR A 160 -10.40 -12.29 4.04
C THR A 160 -10.14 -10.89 3.49
N LEU A 161 -9.55 -10.76 2.28
CA LEU A 161 -9.36 -9.44 1.66
C LEU A 161 -10.69 -8.73 1.50
N PHE A 162 -11.71 -9.40 0.95
CA PHE A 162 -13.04 -8.80 0.74
C PHE A 162 -13.70 -8.39 2.06
N THR A 163 -13.61 -9.23 3.08
CA THR A 163 -14.13 -8.92 4.44
C THR A 163 -13.45 -7.67 5.01
N GLU A 164 -12.12 -7.58 4.92
CA GLU A 164 -11.36 -6.41 5.38
C GLU A 164 -11.67 -5.14 4.57
N MET A 165 -11.86 -5.30 3.25
CA MET A 165 -12.30 -4.20 2.40
C MET A 165 -13.65 -3.65 2.83
N ARG A 166 -14.66 -4.53 3.06
CA ARG A 166 -15.99 -4.13 3.55
C ARG A 166 -15.92 -3.35 4.86
N ALA A 167 -15.05 -3.76 5.77
CA ALA A 167 -14.90 -3.17 7.10
C ALA A 167 -14.10 -1.85 7.11
N SER A 168 -13.57 -1.38 5.98
CA SER A 168 -12.65 -0.24 5.95
C SER A 168 -13.18 0.95 5.14
N ASP A 169 -12.97 2.17 5.66
CA ASP A 169 -13.20 3.43 4.96
C ASP A 169 -11.93 4.30 5.00
N PRO A 170 -11.08 4.22 3.96
CA PRO A 170 -9.85 4.99 3.90
C PRO A 170 -10.07 6.50 3.87
N ASN A 171 -11.20 6.96 3.30
CA ASN A 171 -11.52 8.39 3.25
C ASN A 171 -11.89 8.92 4.64
N ALA A 172 -12.59 8.12 5.46
CA ALA A 172 -12.83 8.46 6.87
C ALA A 172 -11.49 8.52 7.63
N ALA A 173 -10.62 7.51 7.44
CA ALA A 173 -9.30 7.47 8.05
C ALA A 173 -8.45 8.69 7.71
N LEU A 174 -8.45 9.14 6.44
CA LEU A 174 -7.72 10.33 6.02
C LEU A 174 -8.31 11.62 6.62
N ARG A 175 -9.64 11.74 6.72
CA ARG A 175 -10.28 12.92 7.35
C ARG A 175 -9.92 13.04 8.83
N GLU A 176 -9.76 11.94 9.52
CA GLU A 176 -9.37 11.89 10.94
C GLU A 176 -7.86 12.05 11.13
N SER A 177 -7.08 11.77 10.09
CA SER A 177 -5.63 11.92 10.10
C SER A 177 -5.24 13.39 9.96
N ALA A 178 -4.42 13.91 10.87
CA ALA A 178 -3.82 15.25 10.75
C ALA A 178 -2.50 15.25 9.92
N LEU A 179 -2.21 14.17 9.22
CA LEU A 179 -0.95 14.02 8.49
C LEU A 179 -0.94 14.86 7.20
N PRO A 180 0.18 15.53 6.88
CA PRO A 180 0.40 16.08 5.56
C PRO A 180 0.21 14.99 4.49
N THR A 181 -0.70 15.21 3.55
CA THR A 181 -1.05 14.23 2.54
C THR A 181 -1.02 14.87 1.15
N LEU A 182 -0.19 14.31 0.26
CA LEU A 182 -0.24 14.57 -1.17
C LEU A 182 -1.17 13.54 -1.82
N LEU A 183 -2.19 14.01 -2.51
CA LEU A 183 -3.14 13.15 -3.23
C LEU A 183 -3.11 13.49 -4.72
N THR A 184 -2.87 12.48 -5.55
CA THR A 184 -2.90 12.61 -7.01
C THR A 184 -3.80 11.55 -7.62
N TYR A 185 -4.55 11.95 -8.64
CA TYR A 185 -5.33 11.04 -9.50
C TYR A 185 -4.91 11.22 -10.95
N THR A 186 -4.94 10.16 -11.73
CA THR A 186 -4.89 10.27 -13.19
C THR A 186 -6.21 10.87 -13.65
N GLY A 187 -6.19 12.11 -14.16
CA GLY A 187 -7.36 12.70 -14.79
C GLY A 187 -7.62 11.99 -16.12
N HIS A 188 -8.82 11.48 -16.34
CA HIS A 188 -9.29 11.30 -17.71
C HIS A 188 -9.67 12.68 -18.22
N GLU A 189 -8.90 13.20 -19.16
CA GLU A 189 -9.39 14.28 -20.01
C GLU A 189 -10.53 13.67 -20.84
N SER A 190 -11.76 14.07 -20.53
CA SER A 190 -12.96 13.76 -21.31
C SER A 190 -13.01 14.60 -22.57
#